data_c4763403cc1a0de32417c6b61b6fe897
#
_entry.id   c4763403cc1a0de32417c6b61b6fe897
#
_cell.length_a   1.000
_cell.length_b   1.000
_cell.length_c   1.000
_cell.angle_alpha   90.00
_cell.angle_beta   90.00
_cell.angle_gamma   90.00
#
_symmetry.space_group_name_H-M   'P 1'
#
loop_
_entity.id
_entity.type
_entity.pdbx_description
1 polymer ?
#
loop_
_entity_poly.entity_id
_entity_poly.type
_entity_poly.pdbx_seq_one_letter_code
_entity_poly.pdbx_strand_id
1 'polypeptide(L)'
;MVKLVKFEFKFKTYEDFLLNAIKLEEENKQMAKLTGYYAVAVIEEGTGCCKKDYYYAIFNDGNTYKAGDQVLVSGYNKDVLTIKEILTVPEAEAGCTKNITAEIICRADTSAYYQRVENRKKAEKLKKDMDAVIKQMDVTKKYEMYAAENPELAALLDQYKELTK
;
A
#
# COMPACT_ATOMS: atom_id res chain seq x y z
N MET A 1 -8.57 -31.32 -13.06
CA MET A 1 -7.35 -32.09 -12.69
C MET A 1 -6.44 -31.13 -11.91
N VAL A 2 -6.53 -31.15 -10.58
CA VAL A 2 -5.81 -30.23 -9.69
C VAL A 2 -4.43 -30.85 -9.43
N LYS A 3 -3.36 -30.15 -9.83
CA LYS A 3 -1.98 -30.55 -9.50
C LYS A 3 -1.74 -30.29 -8.01
N LEU A 4 -1.71 -31.34 -7.23
CA LEU A 4 -1.18 -31.35 -5.88
C LEU A 4 0.32 -31.04 -5.94
N VAL A 5 0.72 -29.86 -5.49
CA VAL A 5 2.13 -29.54 -5.23
C VAL A 5 2.52 -30.30 -3.97
N LYS A 6 3.32 -31.33 -4.13
CA LYS A 6 3.97 -32.04 -3.01
C LYS A 6 4.97 -31.09 -2.37
N PHE A 7 4.67 -30.61 -1.17
CA PHE A 7 5.68 -30.03 -0.27
C PHE A 7 6.56 -31.20 0.22
N GLU A 8 7.75 -31.33 -0.32
CA GLU A 8 8.76 -32.22 0.26
C GLU A 8 9.25 -31.59 1.57
N PHE A 9 8.88 -32.20 2.69
CA PHE A 9 9.45 -31.88 3.99
C PHE A 9 10.95 -32.24 3.97
N LYS A 10 11.83 -31.23 4.05
CA LYS A 10 13.29 -31.37 4.07
C LYS A 10 13.85 -32.00 5.36
N PHE A 11 13.00 -32.32 6.33
CA PHE A 11 13.41 -32.83 7.65
C PHE A 11 13.13 -34.33 7.72
N LYS A 12 14.16 -35.11 8.04
CA LYS A 12 14.06 -36.59 8.12
C LYS A 12 13.40 -37.06 9.42
N THR A 13 13.50 -36.28 10.50
CA THR A 13 12.93 -36.61 11.81
C THR A 13 12.37 -35.36 12.51
N TYR A 14 11.51 -35.58 13.52
CA TYR A 14 11.00 -34.50 14.38
C TYR A 14 12.12 -33.81 15.17
N GLU A 15 13.17 -34.53 15.50
CA GLU A 15 14.37 -33.99 16.16
C GLU A 15 15.14 -33.02 15.24
N ASP A 16 15.26 -33.33 13.93
CA ASP A 16 15.85 -32.43 12.95
C ASP A 16 15.06 -31.13 12.80
N PHE A 17 13.72 -31.22 12.88
CA PHE A 17 12.85 -30.03 12.85
C PHE A 17 13.05 -29.18 14.10
N LEU A 18 13.07 -29.79 15.31
CA LEU A 18 13.33 -29.08 16.56
C LEU A 18 14.73 -28.45 16.61
N LEU A 19 15.74 -29.18 16.16
CA LEU A 19 17.12 -28.66 16.11
C LEU A 19 17.23 -27.45 15.16
N ASN A 20 16.55 -27.48 14.03
CA ASN A 20 16.48 -26.37 13.09
C ASN A 20 15.66 -25.19 13.62
N ALA A 21 14.58 -25.46 14.32
CA ALA A 21 13.78 -24.41 14.99
C ALA A 21 14.60 -23.72 16.10
N ILE A 22 15.34 -24.49 16.89
CA ILE A 22 16.24 -23.96 17.93
C ILE A 22 17.38 -23.14 17.28
N LYS A 23 17.98 -23.63 16.20
CA LYS A 23 19.01 -22.88 15.45
C LYS A 23 18.49 -21.57 14.87
N LEU A 24 17.29 -21.60 14.28
CA LEU A 24 16.62 -20.40 13.78
C LEU A 24 16.26 -19.41 14.90
N GLU A 25 15.90 -19.90 16.09
CA GLU A 25 15.69 -19.03 17.25
C GLU A 25 17.02 -18.48 17.80
N GLU A 26 18.09 -19.24 17.76
CA GLU A 26 19.43 -18.79 18.14
C GLU A 26 20.02 -17.82 17.13
N GLU A 27 19.85 -18.03 15.81
CA GLU A 27 20.22 -17.10 14.76
C GLU A 27 19.41 -15.80 14.84
N ASN A 28 18.13 -15.87 15.16
CA ASN A 28 17.29 -14.69 15.44
C ASN A 28 17.66 -13.97 16.75
N LYS A 29 18.20 -14.69 17.75
CA LYS A 29 18.75 -14.08 18.97
C LYS A 29 20.11 -13.43 18.75
N GLN A 30 20.82 -13.78 17.69
CA GLN A 30 22.16 -13.29 17.34
C GLN A 30 22.17 -12.15 16.32
N MET A 31 21.02 -11.54 16.01
CA MET A 31 21.08 -10.26 15.33
C MET A 31 21.74 -9.25 16.28
N ALA A 32 22.95 -8.88 15.95
CA ALA A 32 23.77 -8.00 16.78
C ALA A 32 23.00 -6.69 17.02
N LYS A 33 22.87 -6.29 18.29
CA LYS A 33 22.38 -4.98 18.67
C LYS A 33 23.13 -3.92 17.88
N LEU A 34 22.44 -3.11 17.11
CA LEU A 34 23.05 -1.98 16.42
C LEU A 34 23.57 -0.97 17.45
N THR A 35 24.73 -0.40 17.19
CA THR A 35 25.35 0.64 18.03
C THR A 35 25.82 1.79 17.16
N GLY A 36 25.93 2.99 17.74
CA GLY A 36 26.42 4.17 17.01
C GLY A 36 25.37 4.93 16.23
N TYR A 37 24.10 4.59 16.35
CA TYR A 37 23.01 5.41 15.82
C TYR A 37 22.79 6.64 16.72
N TYR A 38 22.32 7.75 16.14
CA TYR A 38 22.08 8.99 16.89
C TYR A 38 20.62 9.22 17.26
N ALA A 39 19.70 8.54 16.60
CA ALA A 39 18.26 8.61 16.86
C ALA A 39 17.59 7.30 16.47
N VAL A 40 16.32 7.16 16.82
CA VAL A 40 15.50 5.99 16.52
C VAL A 40 14.19 6.45 15.93
N ALA A 41 13.82 5.90 14.77
CA ALA A 41 12.51 6.11 14.19
C ALA A 41 11.52 5.06 14.73
N VAL A 42 10.35 5.52 15.12
CA VAL A 42 9.20 4.67 15.44
C VAL A 42 8.30 4.63 14.23
N ILE A 43 7.96 3.42 13.79
CA ILE A 43 7.08 3.17 12.65
C ILE A 43 5.93 2.27 13.13
N GLU A 44 4.69 2.71 12.91
CA GLU A 44 3.51 1.92 13.26
C GLU A 44 3.15 1.03 12.08
N GLU A 45 3.11 -0.29 12.30
CA GLU A 45 2.71 -1.26 11.30
C GLU A 45 1.51 -2.08 11.77
N GLY A 46 0.70 -2.52 10.80
CA GLY A 46 -0.50 -3.31 11.03
C GLY A 46 -1.78 -2.55 10.73
N THR A 47 -2.90 -3.25 10.80
CA THR A 47 -4.23 -2.71 10.50
C THR A 47 -5.17 -2.90 11.69
N GLY A 48 -6.05 -1.91 11.90
CA GLY A 48 -7.07 -1.96 12.94
C GLY A 48 -6.52 -2.11 14.35
N CYS A 49 -6.93 -3.13 15.10
CA CYS A 49 -6.51 -3.39 16.47
C CYS A 49 -5.13 -4.09 16.59
N CYS A 50 -4.53 -4.48 15.49
CA CYS A 50 -3.25 -5.20 15.47
C CYS A 50 -2.06 -4.29 15.15
N LYS A 51 -2.19 -2.99 15.36
CA LYS A 51 -1.11 -2.03 15.18
C LYS A 51 -0.02 -2.22 16.24
N LYS A 52 1.25 -2.20 15.78
CA LYS A 52 2.43 -2.30 16.64
C LYS A 52 3.46 -1.27 16.22
N ASP A 53 4.14 -0.71 17.18
CA ASP A 53 5.26 0.18 16.97
C ASP A 53 6.56 -0.64 16.83
N TYR A 54 7.32 -0.35 15.78
CA TYR A 54 8.62 -0.91 15.49
C TYR A 54 9.68 0.19 15.53
N TYR A 55 10.89 -0.17 15.97
CA TYR A 55 11.98 0.74 16.23
C TYR A 55 13.13 0.50 15.27
N TYR A 56 13.55 1.53 14.55
CA TYR A 56 14.59 1.48 13.52
C TYR A 56 15.69 2.49 13.82
N ALA A 57 16.93 2.03 13.82
CA ALA A 57 18.09 2.89 14.05
C ALA A 57 18.25 3.92 12.91
N ILE A 58 18.64 5.13 13.28
CA ILE A 58 19.01 6.19 12.33
C ILE A 58 20.51 6.48 12.50
N PHE A 59 21.27 6.21 11.44
CA PHE A 59 22.67 6.55 11.37
C PHE A 59 22.89 7.90 10.68
N ASN A 60 24.03 8.51 10.91
CA ASN A 60 24.38 9.77 10.27
C ASN A 60 24.81 9.52 8.81
N ASP A 61 23.86 9.57 7.92
CA ASP A 61 24.02 9.46 6.47
C ASP A 61 23.98 10.81 5.74
N GLY A 62 24.03 11.90 6.51
CA GLY A 62 23.90 13.26 6.00
C GLY A 62 22.44 13.73 5.78
N ASN A 63 21.45 12.87 5.99
CA ASN A 63 20.04 13.19 5.87
C ASN A 63 19.45 13.54 7.26
N THR A 64 18.47 14.43 7.23
CA THR A 64 17.65 14.74 8.43
C THR A 64 16.29 14.09 8.24
N TYR A 65 15.91 13.24 9.17
CA TYR A 65 14.62 12.56 9.18
C TYR A 65 13.64 13.25 10.13
N LYS A 66 12.35 13.19 9.81
CA LYS A 66 11.27 13.74 10.64
C LYS A 66 10.03 12.87 10.56
N ALA A 67 9.11 13.05 11.51
CA ALA A 67 7.79 12.40 11.46
C ALA A 67 7.07 12.75 10.15
N GLY A 68 6.45 11.76 9.53
CA GLY A 68 5.81 11.86 8.21
C GLY A 68 6.71 11.55 7.03
N ASP A 69 8.02 11.44 7.21
CA ASP A 69 8.93 11.04 6.14
C ASP A 69 8.70 9.58 5.75
N GLN A 70 8.80 9.31 4.46
CA GLN A 70 8.72 7.96 3.92
C GLN A 70 10.12 7.39 3.74
N VAL A 71 10.32 6.17 4.22
CA VAL A 71 11.64 5.55 4.30
C VAL A 71 11.62 4.08 3.89
N LEU A 72 12.78 3.60 3.46
CA LEU A 72 13.07 2.18 3.33
C LEU A 72 13.90 1.73 4.54
N VAL A 73 13.60 0.55 5.06
CA VAL A 73 14.25 -0.01 6.24
C VAL A 73 14.91 -1.34 5.93
N SER A 74 15.93 -1.69 6.71
CA SER A 74 16.61 -2.98 6.60
C SER A 74 15.78 -4.10 7.25
N GLY A 75 15.94 -5.33 6.75
CA GLY A 75 15.35 -6.53 7.36
C GLY A 75 13.85 -6.70 7.21
N TYR A 76 13.18 -5.78 6.56
CA TYR A 76 11.74 -5.85 6.30
C TYR A 76 11.40 -5.64 4.83
N ASN A 77 10.19 -5.99 4.49
CA ASN A 77 9.66 -6.07 3.14
C ASN A 77 9.82 -4.79 2.31
N LYS A 78 9.63 -4.96 1.09
CA LYS A 78 9.61 -4.16 -0.12
C LYS A 78 8.75 -2.88 -0.10
N ASP A 79 8.11 -2.53 1.01
CA ASP A 79 7.21 -1.40 1.10
C ASP A 79 7.89 -0.18 1.73
N VAL A 80 7.45 0.98 1.30
CA VAL A 80 7.87 2.25 1.88
C VAL A 80 7.07 2.47 3.16
N LEU A 81 7.77 2.66 4.27
CA LEU A 81 7.18 2.89 5.58
C LEU A 81 7.17 4.38 5.91
N THR A 82 6.24 4.81 6.77
CA THR A 82 6.15 6.21 7.20
C THR A 82 6.57 6.33 8.65
N ILE A 83 7.50 7.24 8.94
CA ILE A 83 7.95 7.54 10.29
C ILE A 83 6.81 8.19 11.07
N LYS A 84 6.42 7.57 12.17
CA LYS A 84 5.43 8.12 13.12
C LYS A 84 6.06 9.16 14.03
N GLU A 85 7.23 8.83 14.57
CA GLU A 85 7.92 9.60 15.57
C GLU A 85 9.43 9.35 15.51
N ILE A 86 10.23 10.31 15.97
CA ILE A 86 11.68 10.15 16.13
C ILE A 86 12.00 10.35 17.61
N LEU A 87 12.67 9.37 18.17
CA LEU A 87 13.12 9.36 19.55
C LEU A 87 14.64 9.59 19.63
N THR A 88 15.05 10.23 20.69
CA THR A 88 16.47 10.21 21.08
C THR A 88 16.87 8.82 21.57
N VAL A 89 18.17 8.53 21.58
CA VAL A 89 18.69 7.23 22.04
C VAL A 89 18.22 6.90 23.47
N PRO A 90 18.30 7.81 24.47
CA PRO A 90 17.81 7.54 25.82
C PRO A 90 16.30 7.25 25.90
N GLU A 91 15.49 7.97 25.12
CA GLU A 91 14.04 7.76 25.07
C GLU A 91 13.69 6.38 24.47
N ALA A 92 14.40 6.01 23.40
CA ALA A 92 14.22 4.71 22.78
C ALA A 92 14.66 3.57 23.71
N GLU A 93 15.75 3.73 24.43
CA GLU A 93 16.22 2.72 25.41
C GLU A 93 15.27 2.57 26.59
N ALA A 94 14.60 3.63 27.01
CA ALA A 94 13.58 3.57 28.05
C ALA A 94 12.26 2.92 27.58
N GLY A 95 11.88 3.12 26.33
CA GLY A 95 10.62 2.63 25.77
C GLY A 95 10.72 1.27 25.07
N CYS A 96 11.88 0.94 24.50
CA CYS A 96 12.09 -0.28 23.75
C CYS A 96 12.75 -1.36 24.61
N THR A 97 11.99 -2.40 24.96
CA THR A 97 12.50 -3.54 25.75
C THR A 97 13.35 -4.53 24.94
N LYS A 98 13.41 -4.37 23.62
CA LYS A 98 14.12 -5.25 22.69
C LYS A 98 15.32 -4.55 22.07
N ASN A 99 16.32 -5.33 21.66
CA ASN A 99 17.43 -4.80 20.89
C ASN A 99 16.93 -4.24 19.54
N ILE A 100 17.45 -3.08 19.15
CA ILE A 100 17.22 -2.51 17.83
C ILE A 100 18.21 -3.21 16.88
N THR A 101 17.66 -3.93 15.90
CA THR A 101 18.42 -4.78 14.97
C THR A 101 18.22 -4.37 13.51
N ALA A 102 17.34 -3.41 13.25
CA ALA A 102 17.04 -2.88 11.93
C ALA A 102 17.26 -1.37 11.89
N GLU A 103 17.59 -0.86 10.70
CA GLU A 103 17.93 0.54 10.47
C GLU A 103 17.18 1.13 9.28
N ILE A 104 17.11 2.46 9.21
CA ILE A 104 16.67 3.18 8.02
C ILE A 104 17.79 3.12 6.97
N ILE A 105 17.46 2.63 5.77
CA ILE A 105 18.40 2.57 4.64
C ILE A 105 18.47 3.92 3.94
N CYS A 106 17.32 4.51 3.63
CA CYS A 106 17.23 5.82 2.96
C CYS A 106 15.82 6.39 3.05
N ARG A 107 15.72 7.69 2.76
CA ARG A 107 14.45 8.38 2.53
C ARG A 107 13.93 8.04 1.14
N ALA A 108 12.64 7.75 1.03
CA ALA A 108 11.96 7.49 -0.23
C ALA A 108 11.16 8.72 -0.68
N ASP A 109 11.46 9.26 -1.86
CA ASP A 109 10.59 10.24 -2.52
C ASP A 109 9.51 9.51 -3.32
N THR A 110 8.30 9.52 -2.82
CA THR A 110 7.15 8.87 -3.43
C THR A 110 6.17 9.85 -4.08
N SER A 111 6.47 11.15 -4.08
CA SER A 111 5.60 12.21 -4.58
C SER A 111 5.14 11.96 -6.01
N ALA A 112 6.08 11.66 -6.91
CA ALA A 112 5.79 11.36 -8.30
C ALA A 112 4.94 10.08 -8.48
N TYR A 113 5.10 9.08 -7.61
CA TYR A 113 4.28 7.88 -7.62
C TYR A 113 2.83 8.18 -7.26
N TYR A 114 2.59 8.89 -6.15
CA TYR A 114 1.24 9.23 -5.71
C TYR A 114 0.54 10.16 -6.70
N GLN A 115 1.26 11.09 -7.32
CA GLN A 115 0.69 11.92 -8.38
C GLN A 115 0.22 11.09 -9.58
N ARG A 116 1.00 10.08 -9.99
CA ARG A 116 0.55 9.16 -11.06
C ARG A 116 -0.65 8.33 -10.66
N VAL A 117 -0.73 7.88 -9.40
CA VAL A 117 -1.90 7.14 -8.88
C VAL A 117 -3.15 8.02 -8.89
N GLU A 118 -3.02 9.26 -8.45
CA GLU A 118 -4.13 10.22 -8.44
C GLU A 118 -4.61 10.56 -9.86
N ASN A 119 -3.67 10.81 -10.78
CA ASN A 119 -3.99 11.07 -12.18
C ASN A 119 -4.73 9.89 -12.82
N ARG A 120 -4.33 8.65 -12.53
CA ARG A 120 -5.06 7.46 -13.01
C ARG A 120 -6.49 7.41 -12.48
N LYS A 121 -6.70 7.67 -11.19
CA LYS A 121 -8.05 7.74 -10.60
C LYS A 121 -8.92 8.82 -11.25
N LYS A 122 -8.35 10.00 -11.51
CA LYS A 122 -9.04 11.09 -12.21
C LYS A 122 -9.40 10.70 -13.65
N ALA A 123 -8.47 10.07 -14.36
CA ALA A 123 -8.70 9.60 -15.73
C ALA A 123 -9.80 8.53 -15.81
N GLU A 124 -9.82 7.58 -14.87
CA GLU A 124 -10.88 6.57 -14.79
C GLU A 124 -12.26 7.19 -14.52
N LYS A 125 -12.33 8.19 -13.63
CA LYS A 125 -13.57 8.92 -13.38
C LYS A 125 -14.04 9.64 -14.63
N LEU A 126 -13.17 10.43 -15.26
CA LEU A 126 -13.48 11.14 -16.49
C LEU A 126 -13.96 10.19 -17.59
N LYS A 127 -13.31 9.03 -17.74
CA LYS A 127 -13.74 8.02 -18.70
C LYS A 127 -15.17 7.55 -18.43
N LYS A 128 -15.51 7.25 -17.19
CA LYS A 128 -16.88 6.86 -16.81
C LYS A 128 -17.91 7.95 -17.13
N ASP A 129 -17.55 9.20 -16.83
CA ASP A 129 -18.42 10.35 -17.13
C ASP A 129 -18.60 10.52 -18.64
N MET A 130 -17.55 10.38 -19.44
CA MET A 130 -17.61 10.40 -20.91
C MET A 130 -18.47 9.26 -21.45
N ASP A 131 -18.29 8.04 -20.96
CA ASP A 131 -19.07 6.87 -21.38
C ASP A 131 -20.57 7.06 -21.07
N ALA A 132 -20.89 7.68 -19.93
CA ALA A 132 -22.29 8.01 -19.58
C ALA A 132 -22.91 9.02 -20.55
N VAL A 133 -22.17 10.08 -20.90
CA VAL A 133 -22.62 11.09 -21.88
C VAL A 133 -22.81 10.47 -23.27
N ILE A 134 -21.86 9.66 -23.74
CA ILE A 134 -21.96 8.96 -25.03
C ILE A 134 -23.21 8.07 -25.05
N LYS A 135 -23.41 7.28 -23.98
CA LYS A 135 -24.61 6.41 -23.87
C LYS A 135 -25.90 7.20 -23.95
N GLN A 136 -25.99 8.36 -23.30
CA GLN A 136 -27.16 9.23 -23.38
C GLN A 136 -27.37 9.80 -24.79
N MET A 137 -26.27 10.24 -25.43
CA MET A 137 -26.33 10.72 -26.82
C MET A 137 -26.78 9.63 -27.79
N ASP A 138 -26.31 8.39 -27.63
CA ASP A 138 -26.69 7.26 -28.47
C ASP A 138 -28.20 6.94 -28.35
N VAL A 139 -28.75 7.01 -27.14
CA VAL A 139 -30.19 6.82 -26.90
C VAL A 139 -30.99 7.89 -27.60
N THR A 140 -30.60 9.16 -27.46
CA THR A 140 -31.30 10.30 -28.12
C THR A 140 -31.24 10.17 -29.63
N LYS A 141 -30.09 9.88 -30.22
CA LYS A 141 -29.94 9.68 -31.67
C LYS A 141 -30.76 8.51 -32.18
N LYS A 142 -30.86 7.41 -31.43
CA LYS A 142 -31.75 6.29 -31.80
C LYS A 142 -33.21 6.69 -31.86
N TYR A 143 -33.71 7.44 -30.88
CA TYR A 143 -35.08 7.95 -30.93
C TYR A 143 -35.33 8.86 -32.12
N GLU A 144 -34.40 9.78 -32.40
CA GLU A 144 -34.52 10.68 -33.57
C GLU A 144 -34.48 9.93 -34.91
N MET A 145 -33.63 8.92 -35.02
CA MET A 145 -33.54 8.10 -36.22
C MET A 145 -34.85 7.30 -36.47
N TYR A 146 -35.36 6.64 -35.43
CA TYR A 146 -36.58 5.87 -35.56
C TYR A 146 -37.83 6.77 -35.69
N ALA A 147 -37.88 7.96 -35.12
CA ALA A 147 -38.94 8.93 -35.27
C ALA A 147 -39.03 9.48 -36.71
N ALA A 148 -37.91 9.52 -37.45
CA ALA A 148 -37.91 9.89 -38.85
C ALA A 148 -38.67 8.89 -39.75
N GLU A 149 -38.77 7.62 -39.33
CA GLU A 149 -39.42 6.54 -40.06
C GLU A 149 -40.83 6.21 -39.50
N ASN A 150 -41.17 6.66 -38.29
CA ASN A 150 -42.42 6.36 -37.61
C ASN A 150 -43.09 7.62 -37.05
N PRO A 151 -44.20 8.08 -37.66
CA PRO A 151 -44.89 9.30 -37.23
C PRO A 151 -45.46 9.28 -35.82
N GLU A 152 -45.87 8.10 -35.34
CA GLU A 152 -46.38 7.92 -33.97
C GLU A 152 -45.26 8.13 -32.94
N LEU A 153 -44.09 7.59 -33.20
CA LEU A 153 -42.91 7.79 -32.36
C LEU A 153 -42.42 9.25 -32.39
N ALA A 154 -42.52 9.92 -33.54
CA ALA A 154 -42.21 11.34 -33.67
C ALA A 154 -43.06 12.19 -32.73
N ALA A 155 -44.40 11.97 -32.74
CA ALA A 155 -45.32 12.70 -31.86
C ALA A 155 -45.02 12.45 -30.35
N LEU A 156 -44.67 11.23 -29.97
CA LEU A 156 -44.29 10.90 -28.59
C LEU A 156 -42.97 11.55 -28.20
N LEU A 157 -42.02 11.59 -29.12
CA LEU A 157 -40.70 12.21 -28.87
C LEU A 157 -40.82 13.73 -28.68
N ASP A 158 -41.72 14.39 -29.44
CA ASP A 158 -41.98 15.82 -29.30
C ASP A 158 -42.63 16.14 -27.95
N GLN A 159 -43.61 15.34 -27.52
CA GLN A 159 -44.22 15.46 -26.19
C GLN A 159 -43.19 15.27 -25.08
N TYR A 160 -42.30 14.28 -25.22
CA TYR A 160 -41.25 14.04 -24.24
C TYR A 160 -40.27 15.23 -24.15
N LYS A 161 -39.85 15.80 -25.30
CA LYS A 161 -38.98 16.98 -25.35
C LYS A 161 -39.63 18.21 -24.71
N GLU A 162 -40.94 18.38 -24.82
CA GLU A 162 -41.66 19.48 -24.15
C GLU A 162 -41.71 19.34 -22.63
N LEU A 163 -41.86 18.11 -22.12
CA LEU A 163 -41.93 17.83 -20.68
C LEU A 163 -40.56 17.89 -19.99
N THR A 164 -39.47 17.83 -20.76
CA THR A 164 -38.10 17.78 -20.23
C THR A 164 -37.34 19.11 -20.44
N LYS A 165 -37.98 20.13 -20.98
CA LYS A 165 -37.47 21.52 -21.03
C LYS A 165 -37.63 22.20 -19.68
#